data_799c5ea6b01050595f288596b98c8739
#
_entry.id   799c5ea6b01050595f288596b98c8739
#
_cell.length_a   1.000
_cell.length_b   1.000
_cell.length_c   1.000
_cell.angle_alpha   90.00
_cell.angle_beta   90.00
_cell.angle_gamma   90.00
#
_symmetry.space_group_name_H-M   'P 1'
#
loop_
_entity.id
_entity.type
_entity.pdbx_description
1 polymer ?
#
loop_
_entity_poly.entity_id
_entity_poly.type
_entity_poly.pdbx_seq_one_letter_code
_entity_poly.pdbx_strand_id
1 'polypeptide(L)'
;MALELEVVKTSGKPIGKISIASSATIKDLKKEIFKKYKLGVERQSIRNGPKGKDEKDSQEINKINLETPNTVYVKDLGPQIGWDTVFFLEYAGPIFLYGALFLFPHCFYGGKSLEQGRGHNARDIFPFYIFPVEQINKICGGSLIKVHDNAYYAGILWTIHYGKRILETAFVHRFSHGTMPIFNLFKNCSYYWGFAIYLAYHVNHPLHTAPPTWLFYLGVFIFLFCEVGNLSIHILLRNLRPEGSTVRKIPVPDSNPFTKLFNYVSCPNYTYEFGSWVGFTLLTGCFPVFIFALAGLYQMTVWAIGKHKKYRQEFPNYPKKRKAILPFLI
;
A
#
# COMPACT_ATOMS: atom_id res chain seq x y z
N MET A 1 -18.87 30.39 -25.90
CA MET A 1 -18.01 31.60 -25.87
C MET A 1 -16.61 31.18 -25.48
N ALA A 2 -15.59 31.82 -26.05
CA ALA A 2 -14.22 31.63 -25.60
C ALA A 2 -13.99 32.49 -24.35
N LEU A 3 -13.35 31.91 -23.35
CA LEU A 3 -12.97 32.55 -22.08
C LEU A 3 -11.45 32.71 -22.09
N GLU A 4 -10.95 33.91 -21.84
CA GLU A 4 -9.53 34.14 -21.63
C GLU A 4 -9.23 34.03 -20.14
N LEU A 5 -8.40 33.05 -19.76
CA LEU A 5 -7.99 32.79 -18.37
C LEU A 5 -6.52 33.17 -18.17
N GLU A 6 -6.26 33.93 -17.14
CA GLU A 6 -4.91 34.12 -16.63
C GLU A 6 -4.52 32.92 -15.76
N VAL A 7 -3.37 32.34 -16.07
CA VAL A 7 -2.82 31.16 -15.31
C VAL A 7 -1.69 31.68 -14.45
N VAL A 8 -1.85 31.51 -13.12
CA VAL A 8 -0.91 32.03 -12.12
C VAL A 8 -0.44 30.85 -11.23
N LYS A 9 0.81 30.82 -10.84
CA LYS A 9 1.28 29.87 -9.80
C LYS A 9 0.66 30.23 -8.46
N THR A 10 0.46 29.24 -7.60
CA THR A 10 -0.01 29.49 -6.22
C THR A 10 0.93 30.40 -5.41
N SER A 11 2.16 30.61 -5.86
CA SER A 11 3.11 31.60 -5.32
C SER A 11 2.87 33.05 -5.79
N GLY A 12 1.86 33.28 -6.66
CA GLY A 12 1.57 34.59 -7.24
C GLY A 12 2.33 34.88 -8.54
N LYS A 13 3.25 34.02 -8.99
CA LYS A 13 3.99 34.24 -10.25
C LYS A 13 3.11 33.92 -11.46
N PRO A 14 2.87 34.86 -12.40
CA PRO A 14 2.10 34.60 -13.61
C PRO A 14 2.83 33.57 -14.50
N ILE A 15 2.07 32.67 -15.10
CA ILE A 15 2.54 31.70 -16.10
C ILE A 15 2.19 32.27 -17.51
N GLY A 16 0.98 32.80 -17.67
CA GLY A 16 0.49 33.40 -18.92
C GLY A 16 -1.02 33.24 -19.09
N LYS A 17 -1.51 33.48 -20.30
CA LYS A 17 -2.93 33.46 -20.61
C LYS A 17 -3.29 32.28 -21.51
N ILE A 18 -4.48 31.73 -21.34
CA ILE A 18 -5.05 30.64 -22.13
C ILE A 18 -6.45 31.02 -22.55
N SER A 19 -6.75 30.86 -23.85
CA SER A 19 -8.10 30.97 -24.39
C SER A 19 -8.71 29.57 -24.48
N ILE A 20 -9.87 29.38 -23.86
CA ILE A 20 -10.55 28.07 -23.79
C ILE A 20 -12.06 28.26 -23.80
N ALA A 21 -12.82 27.28 -24.27
CA ALA A 21 -14.27 27.34 -24.24
C ALA A 21 -14.78 27.39 -22.76
N SER A 22 -15.78 28.24 -22.49
CA SER A 22 -16.36 28.38 -21.15
C SER A 22 -16.97 27.07 -20.61
N SER A 23 -17.42 26.18 -21.51
CA SER A 23 -17.94 24.84 -21.20
C SER A 23 -16.85 23.75 -21.08
N ALA A 24 -15.58 24.10 -21.30
CA ALA A 24 -14.48 23.15 -21.17
C ALA A 24 -14.28 22.72 -19.71
N THR A 25 -13.73 21.52 -19.54
CA THR A 25 -13.45 20.96 -18.21
C THR A 25 -12.07 21.36 -17.70
N ILE A 26 -11.84 21.19 -16.41
CA ILE A 26 -10.50 21.33 -15.80
C ILE A 26 -9.48 20.42 -16.48
N LYS A 27 -9.88 19.21 -16.89
CA LYS A 27 -9.01 18.29 -17.64
C LYS A 27 -8.58 18.90 -18.98
N ASP A 28 -9.47 19.61 -19.67
CA ASP A 28 -9.13 20.27 -20.93
C ASP A 28 -8.22 21.48 -20.70
N LEU A 29 -8.45 22.23 -19.63
CA LEU A 29 -7.55 23.32 -19.23
C LEU A 29 -6.13 22.80 -18.92
N LYS A 30 -6.01 21.69 -18.20
CA LYS A 30 -4.71 21.04 -17.92
C LYS A 30 -3.98 20.66 -19.21
N LYS A 31 -4.70 20.16 -20.24
CA LYS A 31 -4.11 19.84 -21.55
C LYS A 31 -3.61 21.09 -22.27
N GLU A 32 -4.37 22.19 -22.24
CA GLU A 32 -3.95 23.46 -22.87
C GLU A 32 -2.74 24.07 -22.14
N ILE A 33 -2.70 23.99 -20.79
CA ILE A 33 -1.52 24.37 -20.00
C ILE A 33 -0.30 23.51 -20.40
N PHE A 34 -0.47 22.20 -20.58
CA PHE A 34 0.60 21.34 -21.04
C PHE A 34 1.11 21.68 -22.42
N LYS A 35 0.21 21.92 -23.38
CA LYS A 35 0.58 22.32 -24.76
C LYS A 35 1.42 23.57 -24.75
N LYS A 36 0.98 24.60 -24.01
CA LYS A 36 1.58 25.93 -24.06
C LYS A 36 2.81 26.07 -23.17
N TYR A 37 2.77 25.51 -21.96
CA TYR A 37 3.80 25.73 -20.92
C TYR A 37 4.61 24.48 -20.55
N LYS A 38 4.34 23.34 -21.20
CA LYS A 38 5.06 22.05 -21.02
C LYS A 38 5.03 21.51 -19.57
N LEU A 39 4.06 21.94 -18.74
CA LEU A 39 3.83 21.37 -17.41
C LEU A 39 2.93 20.13 -17.55
N GLY A 40 3.41 18.93 -17.17
CA GLY A 40 2.68 17.68 -17.30
C GLY A 40 1.28 17.73 -16.64
N VAL A 41 0.29 17.12 -17.27
CA VAL A 41 -1.13 17.18 -16.83
C VAL A 41 -1.27 16.66 -15.40
N GLU A 42 -0.59 15.58 -15.08
CA GLU A 42 -0.57 14.93 -13.76
C GLU A 42 0.14 15.75 -12.69
N ARG A 43 0.99 16.71 -13.09
CA ARG A 43 1.68 17.63 -12.18
C ARG A 43 0.84 18.84 -11.79
N GLN A 44 -0.27 19.08 -12.48
CA GLN A 44 -1.07 20.27 -12.31
C GLN A 44 -2.18 20.06 -11.28
N SER A 45 -2.17 20.81 -10.18
CA SER A 45 -3.31 21.00 -9.29
C SER A 45 -3.93 22.36 -9.59
N ILE A 46 -5.10 22.37 -10.23
CA ILE A 46 -5.85 23.59 -10.58
C ILE A 46 -6.71 24.01 -9.41
N ARG A 47 -6.65 25.28 -9.04
CA ARG A 47 -7.31 25.84 -7.86
C ARG A 47 -8.02 27.14 -8.20
N ASN A 48 -9.09 27.43 -7.46
CA ASN A 48 -9.84 28.68 -7.59
C ASN A 48 -9.14 29.89 -6.95
N GLY A 49 -8.15 29.67 -6.09
CA GLY A 49 -7.37 30.68 -5.38
C GLY A 49 -6.01 30.16 -4.91
N PRO A 50 -5.10 31.00 -4.40
CA PRO A 50 -3.75 30.59 -3.96
C PRO A 50 -3.76 29.51 -2.89
N LYS A 51 -4.74 29.56 -1.97
CA LYS A 51 -4.96 28.60 -0.89
C LYS A 51 -6.18 27.70 -1.13
N GLY A 52 -6.81 27.82 -2.30
CA GLY A 52 -7.98 27.04 -2.70
C GLY A 52 -7.73 25.54 -2.73
N LYS A 53 -8.81 24.76 -2.76
CA LYS A 53 -8.75 23.31 -2.93
C LYS A 53 -8.52 22.98 -4.40
N ASP A 54 -8.05 21.75 -4.64
CA ASP A 54 -7.90 21.19 -5.98
C ASP A 54 -9.27 20.98 -6.62
N GLU A 55 -9.46 21.51 -7.83
CA GLU A 55 -10.70 21.37 -8.59
C GLU A 55 -10.70 20.02 -9.33
N LYS A 56 -11.89 19.41 -9.43
CA LYS A 56 -12.04 18.10 -10.07
C LYS A 56 -11.88 18.20 -11.58
N ASP A 57 -11.19 17.24 -12.18
CA ASP A 57 -10.93 17.17 -13.62
C ASP A 57 -12.21 17.20 -14.49
N SER A 58 -13.32 16.67 -13.98
CA SER A 58 -14.63 16.66 -14.67
C SER A 58 -15.44 17.94 -14.51
N GLN A 59 -14.99 18.90 -13.71
CA GLN A 59 -15.70 20.14 -13.46
C GLN A 59 -15.54 21.10 -14.61
N GLU A 60 -16.65 21.72 -15.04
CA GLU A 60 -16.65 22.77 -16.05
C GLU A 60 -16.08 24.07 -15.47
N ILE A 61 -15.31 24.79 -16.27
CA ILE A 61 -14.62 26.02 -15.84
C ILE A 61 -15.63 27.11 -15.42
N ASN A 62 -16.76 27.23 -16.12
CA ASN A 62 -17.80 28.21 -15.82
C ASN A 62 -18.52 27.96 -14.47
N LYS A 63 -18.34 26.77 -13.88
CA LYS A 63 -18.94 26.39 -12.58
C LYS A 63 -17.97 26.56 -11.40
N ILE A 64 -16.77 27.06 -11.67
CA ILE A 64 -15.77 27.31 -10.61
C ILE A 64 -16.00 28.71 -10.05
N ASN A 65 -16.10 28.80 -8.73
CA ASN A 65 -16.15 30.09 -8.04
C ASN A 65 -14.72 30.62 -7.86
N LEU A 66 -14.22 31.35 -8.87
CA LEU A 66 -12.87 31.92 -8.87
C LEU A 66 -12.77 33.07 -7.85
N GLU A 67 -11.74 33.04 -6.98
CA GLU A 67 -11.45 34.12 -6.03
C GLU A 67 -11.07 35.42 -6.76
N THR A 68 -10.38 35.31 -7.90
CA THR A 68 -10.03 36.44 -8.79
C THR A 68 -10.67 36.21 -10.15
N PRO A 69 -11.43 37.17 -10.70
CA PRO A 69 -12.09 37.01 -11.98
C PRO A 69 -11.10 36.58 -13.08
N ASN A 70 -11.50 35.60 -13.87
CA ASN A 70 -10.73 35.05 -14.99
C ASN A 70 -9.31 34.57 -14.64
N THR A 71 -9.03 34.30 -13.35
CA THR A 71 -7.71 33.84 -12.90
C THR A 71 -7.81 32.44 -12.28
N VAL A 72 -6.99 31.52 -12.77
CA VAL A 72 -6.85 30.17 -12.20
C VAL A 72 -5.45 30.00 -11.64
N TYR A 73 -5.38 29.35 -10.49
CA TYR A 73 -4.12 29.08 -9.81
C TYR A 73 -3.65 27.65 -10.07
N VAL A 74 -2.38 27.51 -10.44
CA VAL A 74 -1.74 26.22 -10.70
C VAL A 74 -0.66 25.95 -9.67
N LYS A 75 -0.82 24.84 -8.94
CA LYS A 75 0.24 24.30 -8.11
C LYS A 75 0.94 23.16 -8.87
N ASP A 76 2.25 23.28 -9.05
CA ASP A 76 3.06 22.17 -9.55
C ASP A 76 3.28 21.15 -8.42
N LEU A 77 2.83 19.93 -8.64
CA LEU A 77 2.94 18.81 -7.69
C LEU A 77 4.30 18.11 -7.77
N GLY A 78 5.18 18.55 -8.70
CA GLY A 78 6.44 17.88 -8.98
C GLY A 78 6.28 16.59 -9.78
N PRO A 79 7.37 15.82 -9.97
CA PRO A 79 7.31 14.53 -10.66
C PRO A 79 6.34 13.58 -10.02
N GLN A 80 5.49 12.94 -10.83
CA GLN A 80 4.40 12.06 -10.41
C GLN A 80 4.66 10.64 -10.88
N ILE A 81 4.15 9.67 -10.13
CA ILE A 81 4.17 8.23 -10.44
C ILE A 81 2.77 7.64 -10.21
N GLY A 82 2.38 6.64 -11.00
CA GLY A 82 1.11 5.94 -10.84
C GLY A 82 1.03 5.19 -9.50
N TRP A 83 -0.13 5.22 -8.86
CA TRP A 83 -0.37 4.49 -7.60
C TRP A 83 -0.17 2.97 -7.75
N ASP A 84 -0.60 2.39 -8.87
CA ASP A 84 -0.40 1.00 -9.23
C ASP A 84 1.09 0.61 -9.25
N THR A 85 1.90 1.41 -9.92
CA THR A 85 3.36 1.23 -9.98
C THR A 85 4.00 1.31 -8.59
N VAL A 86 3.55 2.28 -7.76
CA VAL A 86 4.05 2.43 -6.38
C VAL A 86 3.77 1.15 -5.58
N PHE A 87 2.51 0.67 -5.57
CA PHE A 87 2.15 -0.53 -4.81
C PHE A 87 2.82 -1.80 -5.35
N PHE A 88 3.00 -1.89 -6.68
CA PHE A 88 3.77 -2.99 -7.26
C PHE A 88 5.19 -3.05 -6.71
N LEU A 89 5.90 -1.92 -6.71
CA LEU A 89 7.27 -1.84 -6.22
C LEU A 89 7.35 -2.05 -4.70
N GLU A 90 6.42 -1.47 -3.94
CA GLU A 90 6.33 -1.65 -2.50
C GLU A 90 6.19 -3.12 -2.10
N TYR A 91 5.40 -3.91 -2.83
CA TYR A 91 5.10 -5.30 -2.48
C TYR A 91 6.02 -6.31 -3.16
N ALA A 92 6.55 -6.02 -4.35
CA ALA A 92 7.51 -6.88 -5.01
C ALA A 92 8.86 -6.91 -4.26
N GLY A 93 9.34 -5.75 -3.80
CA GLY A 93 10.61 -5.67 -3.06
C GLY A 93 10.70 -6.63 -1.87
N PRO A 94 9.72 -6.68 -0.96
CA PRO A 94 9.70 -7.61 0.14
C PRO A 94 9.81 -9.08 -0.25
N ILE A 95 9.20 -9.50 -1.36
CA ILE A 95 9.30 -10.89 -1.86
C ILE A 95 10.76 -11.18 -2.24
N PHE A 96 11.35 -10.29 -3.07
CA PHE A 96 12.72 -10.50 -3.54
C PHE A 96 13.74 -10.43 -2.42
N LEU A 97 13.63 -9.44 -1.53
CA LEU A 97 14.60 -9.22 -0.46
C LEU A 97 14.53 -10.32 0.60
N TYR A 98 13.32 -10.71 1.02
CA TYR A 98 13.15 -11.85 1.94
C TYR A 98 13.66 -13.15 1.30
N GLY A 99 13.26 -13.38 0.05
CA GLY A 99 13.71 -14.53 -0.72
C GLY A 99 15.23 -14.59 -0.89
N ALA A 100 15.90 -13.46 -1.09
CA ALA A 100 17.35 -13.41 -1.20
C ALA A 100 18.04 -13.86 0.10
N LEU A 101 17.61 -13.36 1.27
CA LEU A 101 18.16 -13.76 2.56
C LEU A 101 17.84 -15.23 2.89
N PHE A 102 16.69 -15.71 2.45
CA PHE A 102 16.24 -17.09 2.66
C PHE A 102 17.03 -18.08 1.77
N LEU A 103 17.23 -17.74 0.49
CA LEU A 103 17.88 -18.61 -0.49
C LEU A 103 19.42 -18.59 -0.41
N PHE A 104 19.99 -17.48 0.05
CA PHE A 104 21.43 -17.25 0.09
C PHE A 104 21.96 -16.94 1.50
N PRO A 105 21.64 -17.77 2.52
CA PRO A 105 21.98 -17.48 3.90
C PRO A 105 23.50 -17.39 4.14
N HIS A 106 24.33 -18.07 3.34
CA HIS A 106 25.80 -17.95 3.44
C HIS A 106 26.33 -16.54 3.22
N CYS A 107 25.69 -15.78 2.32
CA CYS A 107 26.09 -14.41 2.02
C CYS A 107 25.86 -13.46 3.20
N PHE A 108 24.95 -13.83 4.13
CA PHE A 108 24.48 -12.94 5.19
C PHE A 108 24.89 -13.38 6.59
N TYR A 109 25.09 -14.71 6.84
CA TYR A 109 25.34 -15.23 8.18
C TYR A 109 26.72 -15.87 8.40
N GLY A 110 27.56 -15.93 7.36
CA GLY A 110 28.90 -16.53 7.42
C GLY A 110 28.90 -18.07 7.32
N GLY A 111 29.89 -18.62 6.56
CA GLY A 111 29.81 -19.95 5.97
C GLY A 111 30.00 -21.18 6.88
N LYS A 112 30.42 -21.08 8.15
CA LYS A 112 30.83 -22.25 8.95
C LYS A 112 29.83 -22.74 9.97
N SER A 113 28.82 -21.97 10.35
CA SER A 113 27.88 -22.34 11.41
C SER A 113 26.55 -22.96 10.94
N LEU A 114 26.42 -23.19 9.64
CA LEU A 114 25.14 -23.47 9.00
C LEU A 114 24.92 -24.96 8.66
N GLU A 115 25.85 -25.85 9.00
CA GLU A 115 25.81 -27.27 8.61
C GLU A 115 24.86 -28.16 9.45
N GLN A 116 24.22 -27.65 10.51
CA GLN A 116 23.50 -28.50 11.49
C GLN A 116 21.97 -28.39 11.51
N GLY A 117 21.32 -27.83 10.50
CA GLY A 117 19.84 -27.77 10.47
C GLY A 117 19.17 -29.02 9.88
N ARG A 118 18.23 -29.65 10.58
CA ARG A 118 17.21 -30.52 9.98
C ARG A 118 16.18 -29.61 9.31
N GLY A 119 15.97 -29.73 7.99
CA GLY A 119 14.97 -28.91 7.31
C GLY A 119 14.86 -29.20 5.82
N HIS A 120 13.90 -28.54 5.20
CA HIS A 120 13.60 -28.65 3.78
C HIS A 120 14.63 -27.90 2.93
N ASN A 121 14.82 -28.31 1.69
CA ASN A 121 15.64 -27.59 0.71
C ASN A 121 14.97 -26.26 0.35
N ALA A 122 15.67 -25.17 0.42
CA ALA A 122 15.14 -23.86 0.01
C ALA A 122 14.63 -23.85 -1.44
N ARG A 123 15.20 -24.72 -2.31
CA ARG A 123 14.75 -24.91 -3.71
C ARG A 123 13.33 -25.44 -3.84
N ASP A 124 12.86 -26.22 -2.88
CA ASP A 124 11.55 -26.88 -2.96
C ASP A 124 10.39 -25.90 -2.75
N ILE A 125 10.67 -24.73 -2.17
CA ILE A 125 9.66 -23.70 -1.87
C ILE A 125 9.43 -22.76 -3.04
N PHE A 126 10.49 -22.40 -3.74
CA PHE A 126 10.47 -21.34 -4.76
C PHE A 126 10.88 -21.85 -6.13
N PRO A 127 10.11 -22.80 -6.73
CA PRO A 127 10.41 -23.31 -8.06
C PRO A 127 10.31 -22.22 -9.14
N PHE A 128 9.68 -21.08 -8.81
CA PHE A 128 9.47 -19.95 -9.73
C PHE A 128 10.46 -18.77 -9.53
N TYR A 129 11.39 -18.89 -8.58
CA TYR A 129 12.42 -17.86 -8.45
C TYR A 129 13.41 -17.98 -9.60
N ILE A 130 13.35 -17.03 -10.53
CA ILE A 130 14.24 -16.88 -11.68
C ILE A 130 15.60 -16.32 -11.20
N PHE A 131 16.12 -16.81 -10.08
CA PHE A 131 17.48 -16.48 -9.68
C PHE A 131 18.41 -17.58 -10.13
N PRO A 132 19.60 -17.23 -10.69
CA PRO A 132 20.63 -18.19 -11.03
C PRO A 132 21.30 -18.72 -9.74
N VAL A 133 20.53 -19.51 -8.96
CA VAL A 133 20.90 -20.01 -7.62
C VAL A 133 22.24 -20.76 -7.65
N GLU A 134 22.50 -21.52 -8.72
CA GLU A 134 23.78 -22.25 -8.87
C GLU A 134 24.98 -21.33 -9.09
N GLN A 135 24.80 -20.28 -9.87
CA GLN A 135 25.85 -19.30 -10.13
C GLN A 135 26.17 -18.47 -8.88
N ILE A 136 25.13 -18.07 -8.13
CA ILE A 136 25.31 -17.29 -6.89
C ILE A 136 25.92 -18.17 -5.80
N ASN A 137 25.52 -19.43 -5.63
CA ASN A 137 26.14 -20.37 -4.70
C ASN A 137 27.62 -20.61 -5.01
N LYS A 138 28.00 -20.66 -6.30
CA LYS A 138 29.41 -20.75 -6.70
C LYS A 138 30.22 -19.51 -6.28
N ILE A 139 29.63 -18.32 -6.42
CA ILE A 139 30.24 -17.03 -6.04
C ILE A 139 30.40 -16.93 -4.51
N CYS A 140 29.35 -17.33 -3.77
CA CYS A 140 29.33 -17.24 -2.31
C CYS A 140 30.00 -18.42 -1.60
N GLY A 141 30.52 -19.42 -2.34
CA GLY A 141 31.33 -20.53 -1.79
C GLY A 141 30.56 -21.50 -0.87
N GLY A 142 29.23 -21.60 -1.02
CA GLY A 142 28.39 -22.33 -0.08
C GLY A 142 27.77 -23.63 -0.59
N SER A 143 27.60 -24.62 0.28
CA SER A 143 26.75 -25.78 0.10
C SER A 143 25.27 -25.39 0.35
N LEU A 144 24.31 -26.20 -0.15
CA LEU A 144 22.90 -26.03 0.12
C LEU A 144 22.61 -26.11 1.62
N ILE A 145 22.10 -25.01 2.19
CA ILE A 145 21.76 -24.96 3.60
C ILE A 145 20.35 -25.46 3.83
N LYS A 146 20.19 -26.23 4.89
CA LYS A 146 18.89 -26.61 5.44
C LYS A 146 18.36 -25.47 6.29
N VAL A 147 17.16 -25.00 5.98
CA VAL A 147 16.45 -23.96 6.72
C VAL A 147 15.57 -24.61 7.78
N HIS A 148 15.45 -24.01 8.97
CA HIS A 148 14.52 -24.47 9.99
C HIS A 148 13.09 -24.53 9.46
N ASP A 149 12.30 -25.52 9.90
CA ASP A 149 10.93 -25.74 9.42
C ASP A 149 10.04 -24.50 9.57
N ASN A 150 10.11 -23.81 10.70
CA ASN A 150 9.32 -22.58 10.86
C ASN A 150 9.81 -21.41 10.01
N ALA A 151 11.09 -21.26 9.71
CA ALA A 151 11.57 -20.29 8.75
C ALA A 151 11.10 -20.63 7.32
N TYR A 152 11.03 -21.95 7.01
CA TYR A 152 10.45 -22.44 5.77
C TYR A 152 8.99 -22.00 5.61
N TYR A 153 8.13 -22.30 6.57
CA TYR A 153 6.73 -21.90 6.54
C TYR A 153 6.54 -20.38 6.60
N ALA A 154 7.38 -19.67 7.35
CA ALA A 154 7.37 -18.21 7.37
C ALA A 154 7.66 -17.62 5.98
N GLY A 155 8.63 -18.18 5.24
CA GLY A 155 8.92 -17.78 3.86
C GLY A 155 7.74 -17.99 2.91
N ILE A 156 7.04 -19.14 3.03
CA ILE A 156 5.81 -19.42 2.27
C ILE A 156 4.73 -18.38 2.59
N LEU A 157 4.43 -18.18 3.87
CA LEU A 157 3.35 -17.26 4.30
C LEU A 157 3.68 -15.81 3.97
N TRP A 158 4.95 -15.41 4.08
CA TRP A 158 5.43 -14.11 3.60
C TRP A 158 5.16 -13.92 2.10
N THR A 159 5.47 -14.92 1.30
CA THR A 159 5.26 -14.88 -0.15
C THR A 159 3.77 -14.85 -0.50
N ILE A 160 2.94 -15.61 0.22
CA ILE A 160 1.47 -15.58 0.07
C ILE A 160 0.94 -14.18 0.38
N HIS A 161 1.36 -13.56 1.49
CA HIS A 161 0.92 -12.21 1.86
C HIS A 161 1.24 -11.19 0.77
N TYR A 162 2.52 -11.03 0.42
CA TYR A 162 2.92 -10.02 -0.58
C TYR A 162 2.47 -10.37 -1.99
N GLY A 163 2.41 -11.65 -2.35
CA GLY A 163 1.82 -12.12 -3.62
C GLY A 163 0.35 -11.74 -3.71
N LYS A 164 -0.43 -11.98 -2.65
CA LYS A 164 -1.82 -11.51 -2.55
C LYS A 164 -1.90 -9.99 -2.73
N ARG A 165 -1.03 -9.20 -2.07
CA ARG A 165 -1.01 -7.74 -2.18
C ARG A 165 -0.75 -7.27 -3.62
N ILE A 166 0.14 -7.95 -4.35
CA ILE A 166 0.40 -7.68 -5.78
C ILE A 166 -0.86 -7.99 -6.62
N LEU A 167 -1.48 -9.14 -6.41
CA LEU A 167 -2.70 -9.53 -7.13
C LEU A 167 -3.88 -8.58 -6.81
N GLU A 168 -4.02 -8.16 -5.56
CA GLU A 168 -5.02 -7.16 -5.15
C GLU A 168 -4.77 -5.81 -5.83
N THR A 169 -3.52 -5.40 -5.98
CA THR A 169 -3.17 -4.16 -6.69
C THR A 169 -3.56 -4.24 -8.15
N ALA A 170 -3.30 -5.38 -8.81
CA ALA A 170 -3.60 -5.57 -10.23
C ALA A 170 -5.12 -5.71 -10.51
N PHE A 171 -5.87 -6.41 -9.65
CA PHE A 171 -7.21 -6.87 -9.99
C PHE A 171 -8.32 -6.38 -9.05
N VAL A 172 -7.99 -5.94 -7.84
CA VAL A 172 -8.96 -5.61 -6.81
C VAL A 172 -8.99 -4.12 -6.49
N HIS A 173 -7.84 -3.48 -6.30
CA HIS A 173 -7.80 -2.10 -5.85
C HIS A 173 -8.33 -1.12 -6.92
N ARG A 174 -9.07 -0.11 -6.45
CA ARG A 174 -9.54 1.02 -7.26
C ARG A 174 -9.05 2.31 -6.61
N PHE A 175 -8.09 2.96 -7.27
CA PHE A 175 -7.46 4.17 -6.75
C PHE A 175 -8.35 5.39 -6.96
N SER A 176 -8.40 6.29 -5.96
CA SER A 176 -9.17 7.54 -6.04
C SER A 176 -8.43 8.63 -6.84
N HIS A 177 -7.11 8.50 -6.95
CA HIS A 177 -6.22 9.40 -7.68
C HIS A 177 -5.32 8.57 -8.58
N GLY A 178 -5.01 9.08 -9.78
CA GLY A 178 -4.18 8.34 -10.75
C GLY A 178 -2.70 8.29 -10.35
N THR A 179 -2.19 9.35 -9.71
CA THR A 179 -0.77 9.52 -9.40
C THR A 179 -0.53 10.08 -8.01
N MET A 180 0.72 9.99 -7.57
CA MET A 180 1.25 10.61 -6.36
C MET A 180 2.68 11.15 -6.59
N PRO A 181 3.19 12.07 -5.75
CA PRO A 181 4.57 12.53 -5.85
C PRO A 181 5.57 11.37 -5.77
N ILE A 182 6.54 11.30 -6.69
CA ILE A 182 7.52 10.22 -6.78
C ILE A 182 8.35 10.08 -5.49
N PHE A 183 8.54 11.17 -4.74
CA PHE A 183 9.25 11.13 -3.46
C PHE A 183 8.61 10.17 -2.46
N ASN A 184 7.28 10.01 -2.51
CA ASN A 184 6.57 9.07 -1.64
C ASN A 184 6.92 7.60 -1.96
N LEU A 185 7.30 7.28 -3.21
CA LEU A 185 7.79 5.94 -3.55
C LEU A 185 9.02 5.57 -2.72
N PHE A 186 10.02 6.47 -2.67
CA PHE A 186 11.25 6.21 -1.91
C PHE A 186 10.95 6.02 -0.42
N LYS A 187 10.09 6.88 0.15
CA LYS A 187 9.67 6.77 1.54
C LYS A 187 8.99 5.43 1.83
N ASN A 188 8.07 5.03 0.98
CA ASN A 188 7.29 3.82 1.17
C ASN A 188 8.15 2.57 0.95
N CYS A 189 8.95 2.53 -0.13
CA CYS A 189 9.87 1.43 -0.38
C CYS A 189 10.91 1.28 0.73
N SER A 190 11.45 2.38 1.26
CA SER A 190 12.39 2.33 2.40
C SER A 190 11.77 1.65 3.62
N TYR A 191 10.49 1.92 3.91
CA TYR A 191 9.76 1.24 4.98
C TYR A 191 9.58 -0.25 4.68
N TYR A 192 8.96 -0.61 3.56
CA TYR A 192 8.64 -2.00 3.24
C TYR A 192 9.90 -2.85 3.03
N TRP A 193 10.87 -2.35 2.27
CA TRP A 193 12.09 -3.08 1.93
C TRP A 193 13.05 -3.15 3.12
N GLY A 194 13.16 -2.07 3.90
CA GLY A 194 13.98 -2.05 5.11
C GLY A 194 13.48 -3.06 6.14
N PHE A 195 12.17 -3.10 6.39
CA PHE A 195 11.60 -4.11 7.28
C PHE A 195 11.69 -5.51 6.69
N ALA A 196 11.52 -5.69 5.38
CA ALA A 196 11.68 -7.01 4.76
C ALA A 196 13.07 -7.60 5.01
N ILE A 197 14.13 -6.81 4.80
CA ILE A 197 15.52 -7.22 5.08
C ILE A 197 15.68 -7.52 6.58
N TYR A 198 15.23 -6.61 7.45
CA TYR A 198 15.37 -6.73 8.88
C TYR A 198 14.68 -7.98 9.44
N LEU A 199 13.43 -8.23 9.03
CA LEU A 199 12.67 -9.39 9.45
C LEU A 199 13.26 -10.68 8.88
N ALA A 200 13.60 -10.70 7.59
CA ALA A 200 14.20 -11.87 6.95
C ALA A 200 15.52 -12.26 7.62
N TYR A 201 16.36 -11.27 7.97
CA TYR A 201 17.62 -11.52 8.67
C TYR A 201 17.41 -12.26 10.00
N HIS A 202 16.42 -11.84 10.79
CA HIS A 202 16.17 -12.46 12.10
C HIS A 202 15.40 -13.78 12.02
N VAL A 203 14.39 -13.86 11.16
CA VAL A 203 13.55 -15.06 11.03
C VAL A 203 14.34 -16.23 10.43
N ASN A 204 15.20 -15.94 9.44
CA ASN A 204 16.00 -16.98 8.77
C ASN A 204 17.37 -17.21 9.44
N HIS A 205 17.65 -16.55 10.58
CA HIS A 205 18.93 -16.67 11.26
C HIS A 205 19.14 -18.10 11.77
N PRO A 206 20.32 -18.73 11.57
CA PRO A 206 20.60 -20.10 12.00
C PRO A 206 20.44 -20.33 13.50
N LEU A 207 20.64 -19.30 14.32
CA LEU A 207 20.46 -19.33 15.78
C LEU A 207 19.04 -18.94 16.22
N HIS A 208 18.11 -18.79 15.28
CA HIS A 208 16.73 -18.48 15.61
C HIS A 208 16.09 -19.66 16.37
N THR A 209 15.45 -19.37 17.50
CA THR A 209 14.74 -20.36 18.30
C THR A 209 13.28 -20.43 17.87
N ALA A 210 12.84 -21.57 17.39
CA ALA A 210 11.45 -21.80 17.02
C ALA A 210 10.51 -21.64 18.22
N PRO A 211 9.30 -21.07 18.04
CA PRO A 211 8.30 -21.03 19.08
C PRO A 211 7.79 -22.45 19.39
N PRO A 212 7.11 -22.65 20.54
CA PRO A 212 6.42 -23.91 20.83
C PRO A 212 5.44 -24.28 19.70
N THR A 213 5.33 -25.59 19.42
CA THR A 213 4.53 -26.11 18.29
C THR A 213 3.07 -25.61 18.28
N TRP A 214 2.43 -25.52 19.45
CA TRP A 214 1.07 -25.02 19.55
C TRP A 214 0.95 -23.54 19.18
N LEU A 215 1.96 -22.74 19.53
CA LEU A 215 2.00 -21.31 19.21
C LEU A 215 2.24 -21.09 17.71
N PHE A 216 3.08 -21.92 17.10
CA PHE A 216 3.28 -21.95 15.66
C PHE A 216 1.95 -22.19 14.93
N TYR A 217 1.21 -23.25 15.23
CA TYR A 217 -0.05 -23.55 14.56
C TYR A 217 -1.13 -22.50 14.83
N LEU A 218 -1.20 -21.96 16.04
CA LEU A 218 -2.09 -20.85 16.38
C LEU A 218 -1.75 -19.61 15.50
N GLY A 219 -0.48 -19.30 15.35
CA GLY A 219 0.00 -18.20 14.51
C GLY A 219 -0.37 -18.40 13.04
N VAL A 220 -0.17 -19.60 12.49
CA VAL A 220 -0.58 -19.96 11.13
C VAL A 220 -2.09 -19.79 10.93
N PHE A 221 -2.89 -20.30 11.87
CA PHE A 221 -4.36 -20.18 11.81
C PHE A 221 -4.80 -18.70 11.81
N ILE A 222 -4.29 -17.90 12.74
CA ILE A 222 -4.63 -16.47 12.83
C ILE A 222 -4.20 -15.74 11.56
N PHE A 223 -2.99 -16.02 11.07
CA PHE A 223 -2.48 -15.42 9.84
C PHE A 223 -3.42 -15.69 8.66
N LEU A 224 -3.69 -16.96 8.35
CA LEU A 224 -4.53 -17.32 7.21
C LEU A 224 -5.96 -16.82 7.35
N PHE A 225 -6.55 -16.91 8.56
CA PHE A 225 -7.88 -16.35 8.83
C PHE A 225 -7.93 -14.85 8.54
N CYS A 226 -6.93 -14.10 8.97
CA CYS A 226 -6.85 -12.67 8.76
C CYS A 226 -6.55 -12.30 7.30
N GLU A 227 -5.74 -13.10 6.59
CA GLU A 227 -5.49 -12.89 5.15
C GLU A 227 -6.78 -13.03 4.33
N VAL A 228 -7.60 -14.05 4.63
CA VAL A 228 -8.91 -14.24 3.98
C VAL A 228 -9.88 -13.11 4.35
N GLY A 229 -9.87 -12.69 5.62
CA GLY A 229 -10.67 -11.55 6.08
C GLY A 229 -10.29 -10.25 5.37
N ASN A 230 -9.00 -9.96 5.28
CA ASN A 230 -8.49 -8.77 4.61
C ASN A 230 -8.89 -8.75 3.12
N LEU A 231 -8.71 -9.86 2.40
CA LEU A 231 -9.14 -9.99 1.00
C LEU A 231 -10.66 -9.79 0.85
N SER A 232 -11.45 -10.39 1.73
CA SER A 232 -12.92 -10.25 1.72
C SER A 232 -13.35 -8.79 1.84
N ILE A 233 -12.71 -8.03 2.72
CA ILE A 233 -12.98 -6.60 2.88
C ILE A 233 -12.56 -5.81 1.63
N HIS A 234 -11.41 -6.12 1.02
CA HIS A 234 -10.96 -5.45 -0.20
C HIS A 234 -11.93 -5.69 -1.37
N ILE A 235 -12.44 -6.92 -1.53
CA ILE A 235 -13.45 -7.25 -2.55
C ILE A 235 -14.74 -6.46 -2.31
N LEU A 236 -15.24 -6.40 -1.05
CA LEU A 236 -16.42 -5.61 -0.72
C LEU A 236 -16.21 -4.12 -1.07
N LEU A 237 -15.07 -3.55 -0.67
CA LEU A 237 -14.76 -2.14 -0.94
C LEU A 237 -14.64 -1.84 -2.45
N ARG A 238 -14.09 -2.78 -3.24
CA ARG A 238 -14.09 -2.71 -4.70
C ARG A 238 -15.50 -2.65 -5.27
N ASN A 239 -16.37 -3.57 -4.81
CA ASN A 239 -17.74 -3.70 -5.32
C ASN A 239 -18.62 -2.51 -4.95
N LEU A 240 -18.36 -1.82 -3.83
CA LEU A 240 -19.04 -0.59 -3.45
C LEU A 240 -18.83 0.57 -4.41
N ARG A 241 -17.73 0.55 -5.16
CA ARG A 241 -17.36 1.62 -6.09
C ARG A 241 -17.33 1.07 -7.52
N PRO A 242 -18.37 1.31 -8.34
CA PRO A 242 -18.34 1.00 -9.77
C PRO A 242 -17.13 1.61 -10.46
N GLU A 243 -16.68 0.98 -11.54
CA GLU A 243 -15.54 1.46 -12.31
C GLU A 243 -15.80 2.86 -12.87
N GLY A 244 -14.78 3.72 -12.79
CA GLY A 244 -14.90 5.14 -13.18
C GLY A 244 -15.74 6.02 -12.26
N SER A 245 -16.38 5.45 -11.21
CA SER A 245 -17.21 6.21 -10.28
C SER A 245 -16.39 6.82 -9.14
N THR A 246 -16.67 8.08 -8.82
CA THR A 246 -16.16 8.77 -7.62
C THR A 246 -17.15 8.74 -6.46
N VAL A 247 -18.31 8.12 -6.64
CA VAL A 247 -19.36 8.04 -5.62
C VAL A 247 -18.85 7.27 -4.41
N ARG A 248 -19.01 7.87 -3.25
CA ARG A 248 -18.67 7.24 -1.97
C ARG A 248 -19.95 6.72 -1.30
N LYS A 249 -19.84 5.55 -0.68
CA LYS A 249 -20.92 4.90 0.06
C LYS A 249 -20.41 4.46 1.42
N ILE A 250 -21.31 4.34 2.40
CA ILE A 250 -20.99 3.74 3.69
C ILE A 250 -20.81 2.23 3.46
N PRO A 251 -19.64 1.65 3.78
CA PRO A 251 -19.48 0.21 3.73
C PRO A 251 -20.36 -0.47 4.78
N VAL A 252 -21.12 -1.48 4.35
CA VAL A 252 -21.96 -2.32 5.21
C VAL A 252 -21.63 -3.78 4.97
N PRO A 253 -21.82 -4.67 5.94
CA PRO A 253 -21.64 -6.10 5.75
C PRO A 253 -22.52 -6.64 4.60
N ASP A 254 -21.98 -7.60 3.87
CA ASP A 254 -22.72 -8.41 2.90
C ASP A 254 -22.94 -9.85 3.45
N SER A 255 -23.18 -10.82 2.57
CA SER A 255 -23.37 -12.24 2.95
C SER A 255 -22.09 -12.91 3.45
N ASN A 256 -20.90 -12.36 3.16
CA ASN A 256 -19.64 -12.92 3.60
C ASN A 256 -19.41 -12.64 5.11
N PRO A 257 -19.20 -13.68 5.95
CA PRO A 257 -19.07 -13.52 7.39
C PRO A 257 -17.93 -12.60 7.82
N PHE A 258 -16.83 -12.55 7.05
CA PHE A 258 -15.68 -11.67 7.35
C PHE A 258 -16.03 -10.18 7.25
N THR A 259 -17.05 -9.81 6.47
CA THR A 259 -17.47 -8.43 6.31
C THR A 259 -18.27 -7.91 7.49
N LYS A 260 -18.76 -8.80 8.39
CA LYS A 260 -19.48 -8.43 9.61
C LYS A 260 -18.69 -7.51 10.53
N LEU A 261 -17.37 -7.50 10.40
CA LEU A 261 -16.51 -6.59 11.17
C LEU A 261 -16.80 -5.10 10.88
N PHE A 262 -17.44 -4.76 9.75
CA PHE A 262 -17.95 -3.42 9.50
C PHE A 262 -19.03 -2.96 10.50
N ASN A 263 -19.67 -3.88 11.23
CA ASN A 263 -20.60 -3.49 12.29
C ASN A 263 -19.89 -2.79 13.46
N TYR A 264 -18.61 -3.07 13.65
CA TYR A 264 -17.82 -2.62 14.80
C TYR A 264 -16.78 -1.57 14.45
N VAL A 265 -16.16 -1.62 13.25
CA VAL A 265 -15.09 -0.72 12.84
C VAL A 265 -15.29 -0.15 11.44
N SER A 266 -14.65 0.99 11.20
CA SER A 266 -14.68 1.69 9.91
C SER A 266 -13.69 1.13 8.90
N CYS A 267 -12.59 0.55 9.38
CA CYS A 267 -11.49 0.05 8.57
C CYS A 267 -11.13 -1.41 8.93
N PRO A 268 -12.05 -2.38 8.71
CA PRO A 268 -11.79 -3.79 9.07
C PRO A 268 -10.63 -4.40 8.25
N ASN A 269 -10.31 -3.88 7.07
CA ASN A 269 -9.11 -4.29 6.34
C ASN A 269 -7.82 -4.07 7.16
N TYR A 270 -7.72 -2.97 7.90
CA TYR A 270 -6.57 -2.72 8.76
C TYR A 270 -6.58 -3.59 10.02
N THR A 271 -7.77 -3.93 10.53
CA THR A 271 -7.90 -4.87 11.66
C THR A 271 -7.38 -6.25 11.28
N TYR A 272 -7.80 -6.76 10.12
CA TYR A 272 -7.31 -8.04 9.60
C TYR A 272 -5.83 -7.99 9.22
N GLU A 273 -5.36 -6.90 8.62
CA GLU A 273 -3.94 -6.71 8.30
C GLU A 273 -3.08 -6.79 9.56
N PHE A 274 -3.47 -6.10 10.64
CA PHE A 274 -2.79 -6.21 11.93
C PHE A 274 -2.86 -7.62 12.49
N GLY A 275 -4.02 -8.29 12.39
CA GLY A 275 -4.19 -9.68 12.81
C GLY A 275 -3.26 -10.65 12.05
N SER A 276 -3.04 -10.45 10.75
CA SER A 276 -2.07 -11.23 9.97
C SER A 276 -0.66 -11.07 10.56
N TRP A 277 -0.25 -9.86 10.90
CA TRP A 277 1.08 -9.62 11.49
C TRP A 277 1.21 -10.13 12.93
N VAL A 278 0.12 -10.14 13.71
CA VAL A 278 0.07 -10.85 15.01
C VAL A 278 0.26 -12.35 14.79
N GLY A 279 -0.47 -12.95 13.84
CA GLY A 279 -0.29 -14.35 13.47
C GLY A 279 1.15 -14.65 13.04
N PHE A 280 1.75 -13.79 12.21
CA PHE A 280 3.13 -13.95 11.76
C PHE A 280 4.14 -13.79 12.90
N THR A 281 3.86 -12.94 13.88
CA THR A 281 4.66 -12.82 15.12
C THR A 281 4.64 -14.14 15.92
N LEU A 282 3.46 -14.71 16.11
CA LEU A 282 3.30 -15.94 16.90
C LEU A 282 3.98 -17.14 16.21
N LEU A 283 3.78 -17.31 14.89
CA LEU A 283 4.34 -18.44 14.16
C LEU A 283 5.87 -18.36 14.02
N THR A 284 6.44 -17.16 14.03
CA THR A 284 7.89 -17.00 14.00
C THR A 284 8.51 -16.94 15.38
N GLY A 285 7.77 -16.51 16.42
CA GLY A 285 8.33 -16.23 17.75
C GLY A 285 9.38 -15.13 17.75
N CYS A 286 9.38 -14.26 16.70
CA CYS A 286 10.46 -13.31 16.43
C CYS A 286 10.09 -11.91 16.93
N PHE A 287 10.86 -11.37 17.89
CA PHE A 287 10.62 -10.04 18.45
C PHE A 287 10.67 -8.90 17.40
N PRO A 288 11.61 -8.86 16.43
CA PRO A 288 11.57 -7.92 15.31
C PRO A 288 10.25 -7.89 14.54
N VAL A 289 9.59 -9.05 14.36
CA VAL A 289 8.27 -9.12 13.69
C VAL A 289 7.21 -8.44 14.55
N PHE A 290 7.25 -8.61 15.85
CA PHE A 290 6.34 -7.90 16.77
C PHE A 290 6.51 -6.38 16.70
N ILE A 291 7.75 -5.88 16.66
CA ILE A 291 8.02 -4.44 16.48
C ILE A 291 7.47 -3.94 15.15
N PHE A 292 7.64 -4.68 14.07
CA PHE A 292 7.04 -4.34 12.78
C PHE A 292 5.51 -4.30 12.84
N ALA A 293 4.88 -5.28 13.48
CA ALA A 293 3.43 -5.31 13.66
C ALA A 293 2.92 -4.07 14.42
N LEU A 294 3.64 -3.62 15.47
CA LEU A 294 3.30 -2.40 16.21
C LEU A 294 3.49 -1.13 15.37
N ALA A 295 4.57 -1.03 14.61
CA ALA A 295 4.80 0.10 13.71
C ALA A 295 3.71 0.19 12.64
N GLY A 296 3.30 -0.96 12.07
CA GLY A 296 2.18 -1.06 11.14
C GLY A 296 0.86 -0.66 11.79
N LEU A 297 0.57 -1.15 12.99
CA LEU A 297 -0.64 -0.80 13.75
C LEU A 297 -0.73 0.71 13.98
N TYR A 298 0.36 1.34 14.42
CA TYR A 298 0.40 2.79 14.62
C TYR A 298 0.01 3.53 13.34
N GLN A 299 0.66 3.24 12.22
CA GLN A 299 0.39 3.93 10.96
C GLN A 299 -1.04 3.66 10.45
N MET A 300 -1.52 2.42 10.53
CA MET A 300 -2.88 2.05 10.15
C MET A 300 -3.92 2.73 11.05
N THR A 301 -3.64 2.90 12.34
CA THR A 301 -4.51 3.61 13.28
C THR A 301 -4.66 5.08 12.89
N VAL A 302 -3.57 5.77 12.56
CA VAL A 302 -3.60 7.16 12.07
C VAL A 302 -4.49 7.28 10.82
N TRP A 303 -4.32 6.38 9.85
CA TRP A 303 -5.14 6.37 8.63
C TRP A 303 -6.61 6.02 8.91
N ALA A 304 -6.87 5.06 9.80
CA ALA A 304 -8.22 4.66 10.17
C ALA A 304 -8.99 5.78 10.84
N ILE A 305 -8.37 6.50 11.79
CA ILE A 305 -8.97 7.66 12.45
C ILE A 305 -9.31 8.74 11.42
N GLY A 306 -8.40 9.02 10.48
CA GLY A 306 -8.65 9.98 9.40
C GLY A 306 -9.83 9.58 8.50
N LYS A 307 -9.91 8.30 8.11
CA LYS A 307 -11.05 7.77 7.32
C LYS A 307 -12.36 7.80 8.13
N HIS A 308 -12.33 7.39 9.39
CA HIS A 308 -13.49 7.39 10.28
C HIS A 308 -14.07 8.80 10.44
N LYS A 309 -13.22 9.81 10.69
CA LYS A 309 -13.64 11.23 10.76
C LYS A 309 -14.29 11.69 9.46
N LYS A 310 -13.70 11.36 8.29
CA LYS A 310 -14.27 11.70 6.98
C LYS A 310 -15.63 11.05 6.76
N TYR A 311 -15.82 9.77 7.10
CA TYR A 311 -17.13 9.12 7.01
C TYR A 311 -18.18 9.81 7.87
N ARG A 312 -17.86 10.18 9.10
CA ARG A 312 -18.78 10.88 10.00
C ARG A 312 -19.14 12.29 9.53
N GLN A 313 -18.24 12.97 8.84
CA GLN A 313 -18.49 14.30 8.26
C GLN A 313 -19.32 14.23 6.99
N GLU A 314 -19.09 13.21 6.16
CA GLU A 314 -19.70 13.07 4.83
C GLU A 314 -21.09 12.44 4.90
N PHE A 315 -21.33 11.56 5.89
CA PHE A 315 -22.58 10.81 6.00
C PHE A 315 -23.28 11.07 7.35
N PRO A 316 -24.41 11.80 7.36
CA PRO A 316 -25.19 12.08 8.59
C PRO A 316 -25.67 10.80 9.31
N ASN A 317 -25.96 9.74 8.56
CA ASN A 317 -26.43 8.43 9.05
C ASN A 317 -25.29 7.44 9.31
N TYR A 318 -24.06 7.89 9.39
CA TYR A 318 -22.95 6.99 9.68
C TYR A 318 -23.12 6.33 11.06
N PRO A 319 -22.92 4.99 11.21
CA PRO A 319 -23.14 4.28 12.46
C PRO A 319 -22.26 4.81 13.60
N LYS A 320 -22.90 5.45 14.59
CA LYS A 320 -22.19 6.16 15.69
C LYS A 320 -21.36 5.23 16.59
N LYS A 321 -21.74 3.93 16.68
CA LYS A 321 -21.06 2.93 17.53
C LYS A 321 -19.76 2.37 16.93
N ARG A 322 -19.52 2.57 15.63
CA ARG A 322 -18.29 2.09 15.00
C ARG A 322 -17.07 2.80 15.56
N LYS A 323 -16.02 2.03 15.75
CA LYS A 323 -14.66 2.50 16.06
C LYS A 323 -13.84 2.66 14.76
N ALA A 324 -12.63 3.15 14.84
CA ALA A 324 -11.80 3.35 13.65
C ALA A 324 -11.19 2.04 13.12
N ILE A 325 -10.51 1.28 13.99
CA ILE A 325 -9.73 0.09 13.61
C ILE A 325 -9.90 -1.10 14.56
N LEU A 326 -9.84 -0.89 15.89
CA LEU A 326 -9.96 -1.99 16.86
C LEU A 326 -11.36 -1.98 17.46
N PRO A 327 -12.11 -3.11 17.37
CA PRO A 327 -13.44 -3.20 17.94
C PRO A 327 -13.45 -2.80 19.42
N PHE A 328 -14.40 -1.98 19.79
CA PHE A 328 -14.66 -1.48 21.15
C PHE A 328 -13.58 -0.52 21.72
N LEU A 329 -12.37 -0.45 21.14
CA LEU A 329 -11.25 0.37 21.65
C LEU A 329 -11.09 1.67 20.87
N ILE A 330 -10.65 1.59 19.62
CA ILE A 330 -10.26 2.75 18.78
C ILE A 330 -11.01 2.73 17.46
#